data_d5cdae20798d70243e2812e85cc7e5a7
#
_entry.id   d5cdae20798d70243e2812e85cc7e5a7
#
_cell.length_a   1.000
_cell.length_b   1.000
_cell.length_c   1.000
_cell.angle_alpha   90.00
_cell.angle_beta   90.00
_cell.angle_gamma   90.00
#
_symmetry.space_group_name_H-M   'P 1'
#
loop_
_entity.id
_entity.type
_entity.pdbx_description
1 polymer ?
#
loop_
_entity_poly.entity_id
_entity_poly.type
_entity_poly.pdbx_seq_one_letter_code
_entity_poly.pdbx_strand_id
1 'polypeptide(L)'
;MYSIVIPSYKRSDIIKDKVLKLLENHSINKNQIFIFVEESEIETYKAVLPEYQIVKGEKGIGKQRQAISDYFTANEFIVSIDDDVSDIYEHNKPIINLDLFIKDTINLLLDNQLTLAGVYPSANYFFCKNTITCDNRFLIGQFKIFINKKQIEKRNYELLEDYENTLKHYIYSGGVLRYNYITLKANYNSGKGGLKEYRTTERKLEEVKKFCLEYPQYAKPKKNGLEVALDKNPKREVIKTLWIGKFLNNISELSIMSWLRLDYEVHLYIDGLNLPKYMDKYRKTNQLQFFSATDIMYYEKGEEILPFSDLFRYKLLHKLGGTWCDTDMVLLKRLPQNKIIISSENTFLKGAFKSHLPFVPNIGVLRFEKGDQFLENVIFKIENTFKPAEFCDNMKIFRKMLKIHEYFDLVSDPLKFCPLPWWSCNESYYDNKYKIKYGVETPSNNLMIENAIGIHLWNNFTYNKHSIDFNKIHPESLYKKLYDLIYG
;
A
#
# COMPACT_ATOMS: atom_id res chain seq x y z
N MET A 1 4.44 -25.03 -5.33
CA MET A 1 5.92 -25.17 -5.34
C MET A 1 6.48 -23.93 -4.66
N TYR A 2 7.61 -24.03 -3.92
CA TYR A 2 8.26 -22.92 -3.24
C TYR A 2 9.78 -23.04 -3.37
N SER A 3 10.50 -21.93 -3.19
CA SER A 3 11.95 -21.87 -3.17
C SER A 3 12.45 -21.49 -1.77
N ILE A 4 13.54 -22.12 -1.30
CA ILE A 4 14.22 -21.77 -0.06
C ILE A 4 15.42 -20.89 -0.41
N VAL A 5 15.55 -19.75 0.27
CA VAL A 5 16.64 -18.82 0.06
C VAL A 5 17.42 -18.61 1.37
N ILE A 6 18.72 -18.67 1.29
CA ILE A 6 19.62 -18.52 2.42
C ILE A 6 20.57 -17.35 2.12
N PRO A 7 20.34 -16.17 2.69
CA PRO A 7 21.33 -15.09 2.62
C PRO A 7 22.52 -15.43 3.52
N SER A 8 23.73 -15.36 3.00
CA SER A 8 24.94 -15.67 3.77
C SER A 8 26.09 -14.74 3.43
N TYR A 9 26.91 -14.41 4.42
CA TYR A 9 28.09 -13.56 4.27
C TYR A 9 29.22 -14.00 5.19
N LYS A 10 30.37 -14.45 4.64
CA LYS A 10 31.56 -14.93 5.33
C LYS A 10 31.30 -16.06 6.35
N ARG A 11 30.40 -16.99 5.98
CA ARG A 11 29.96 -18.10 6.85
C ARG A 11 29.84 -19.44 6.11
N SER A 12 30.67 -19.65 5.08
CA SER A 12 30.66 -20.89 4.29
C SER A 12 30.95 -22.14 5.12
N ASP A 13 31.64 -22.02 6.25
CA ASP A 13 31.95 -23.08 7.22
C ASP A 13 30.76 -23.36 8.17
N ILE A 14 29.95 -22.33 8.51
CA ILE A 14 28.87 -22.44 9.49
C ILE A 14 27.57 -22.96 8.85
N ILE A 15 27.25 -22.52 7.64
CA ILE A 15 26.00 -22.82 6.95
C ILE A 15 25.71 -24.31 6.83
N LYS A 16 26.80 -25.14 6.61
CA LYS A 16 26.69 -26.59 6.45
C LYS A 16 26.16 -27.27 7.70
N ASP A 17 26.70 -26.91 8.86
CA ASP A 17 26.40 -27.55 10.14
C ASP A 17 25.13 -26.99 10.81
N LYS A 18 24.54 -25.96 10.24
CA LYS A 18 23.34 -25.28 10.74
C LYS A 18 22.17 -25.46 9.80
N VAL A 19 21.85 -24.44 8.98
CA VAL A 19 20.63 -24.40 8.18
C VAL A 19 20.60 -25.55 7.14
N LEU A 20 21.73 -25.92 6.50
CA LEU A 20 21.71 -27.01 5.52
C LEU A 20 21.45 -28.35 6.20
N LYS A 21 22.05 -28.61 7.37
CA LYS A 21 21.76 -29.81 8.16
C LYS A 21 20.31 -29.86 8.62
N LEU A 22 19.72 -28.72 9.04
CA LEU A 22 18.30 -28.65 9.35
C LEU A 22 17.44 -29.04 8.14
N LEU A 23 17.73 -28.51 6.96
CA LEU A 23 16.99 -28.80 5.73
C LEU A 23 17.14 -30.26 5.29
N GLU A 24 18.35 -30.84 5.41
CA GLU A 24 18.61 -32.24 5.14
C GLU A 24 17.86 -33.18 6.08
N ASN A 25 17.83 -32.88 7.38
CA ASN A 25 17.08 -33.65 8.37
C ASN A 25 15.57 -33.72 8.07
N HIS A 26 15.05 -32.69 7.38
CA HIS A 26 13.66 -32.65 6.93
C HIS A 26 13.46 -33.08 5.48
N SER A 27 14.47 -33.67 4.85
CA SER A 27 14.43 -34.18 3.47
C SER A 27 14.03 -33.15 2.43
N ILE A 28 14.39 -31.87 2.63
CA ILE A 28 14.14 -30.81 1.67
C ILE A 28 15.01 -31.02 0.42
N ASN A 29 14.41 -30.91 -0.75
CA ASN A 29 15.10 -31.11 -2.02
C ASN A 29 16.15 -30.00 -2.25
N LYS A 30 17.41 -30.38 -2.46
CA LYS A 30 18.54 -29.47 -2.71
C LYS A 30 18.31 -28.54 -3.90
N ASN A 31 17.57 -28.97 -4.92
CA ASN A 31 17.24 -28.15 -6.09
C ASN A 31 16.30 -26.95 -5.78
N GLN A 32 15.67 -26.93 -4.60
CA GLN A 32 14.85 -25.80 -4.14
C GLN A 32 15.62 -24.82 -3.26
N ILE A 33 16.93 -25.08 -2.99
CA ILE A 33 17.75 -24.30 -2.07
C ILE A 33 18.71 -23.42 -2.85
N PHE A 34 18.60 -22.11 -2.64
CA PHE A 34 19.42 -21.06 -3.26
C PHE A 34 20.19 -20.31 -2.19
N ILE A 35 21.51 -20.30 -2.26
CA ILE A 35 22.38 -19.61 -1.31
C ILE A 35 22.86 -18.31 -1.93
N PHE A 36 22.45 -17.19 -1.38
CA PHE A 36 22.79 -15.85 -1.88
C PHE A 36 24.00 -15.32 -1.14
N VAL A 37 25.07 -15.03 -1.88
CA VAL A 37 26.34 -14.56 -1.34
C VAL A 37 26.85 -13.34 -2.13
N GLU A 38 27.68 -12.51 -1.51
CA GLU A 38 28.39 -11.43 -2.19
C GLU A 38 29.28 -12.01 -3.31
N GLU A 39 29.46 -11.30 -4.42
CA GLU A 39 30.18 -11.74 -5.61
C GLU A 39 31.59 -12.28 -5.29
N SER A 40 32.32 -11.61 -4.40
CA SER A 40 33.66 -12.00 -3.97
C SER A 40 33.74 -13.36 -3.24
N GLU A 41 32.61 -13.90 -2.78
CA GLU A 41 32.55 -15.14 -2.00
C GLU A 41 32.03 -16.35 -2.82
N ILE A 42 31.55 -16.14 -4.04
CA ILE A 42 30.91 -17.17 -4.86
C ILE A 42 31.79 -18.41 -5.01
N GLU A 43 33.06 -18.23 -5.38
CA GLU A 43 33.97 -19.35 -5.60
C GLU A 43 34.30 -20.09 -4.29
N THR A 44 34.38 -19.39 -3.16
CA THR A 44 34.56 -19.99 -1.85
C THR A 44 33.38 -20.89 -1.47
N TYR A 45 32.13 -20.39 -1.69
CA TYR A 45 30.94 -21.20 -1.38
C TYR A 45 30.76 -22.36 -2.35
N LYS A 46 31.04 -22.20 -3.65
CA LYS A 46 31.01 -23.31 -4.64
C LYS A 46 31.99 -24.41 -4.29
N ALA A 47 33.18 -24.05 -3.81
CA ALA A 47 34.19 -25.06 -3.42
C ALA A 47 33.74 -25.88 -2.18
N VAL A 48 33.03 -25.28 -1.24
CA VAL A 48 32.56 -25.92 0.00
C VAL A 48 31.21 -26.62 -0.19
N LEU A 49 30.35 -26.11 -1.07
CA LEU A 49 28.95 -26.54 -1.26
C LEU A 49 28.62 -26.77 -2.75
N PRO A 50 29.36 -27.68 -3.45
CA PRO A 50 29.22 -27.86 -4.90
C PRO A 50 27.85 -28.39 -5.33
N GLU A 51 27.09 -29.00 -4.43
CA GLU A 51 25.76 -29.56 -4.69
C GLU A 51 24.60 -28.56 -4.53
N TYR A 52 24.89 -27.33 -4.13
CA TYR A 52 23.85 -26.27 -3.91
C TYR A 52 23.95 -25.18 -4.97
N GLN A 53 22.83 -24.47 -5.18
CA GLN A 53 22.76 -23.32 -6.08
C GLN A 53 23.32 -22.08 -5.38
N ILE A 54 24.55 -21.67 -5.74
CA ILE A 54 25.17 -20.45 -5.25
C ILE A 54 24.81 -19.30 -6.21
N VAL A 55 24.10 -18.31 -5.68
CA VAL A 55 23.59 -17.17 -6.45
C VAL A 55 24.31 -15.90 -6.02
N LYS A 56 24.62 -15.05 -7.01
CA LYS A 56 25.17 -13.72 -6.74
C LYS A 56 24.11 -12.87 -6.05
N GLY A 57 24.46 -12.35 -4.90
CA GLY A 57 23.69 -11.39 -4.12
C GLY A 57 24.45 -10.09 -3.94
N GLU A 58 24.02 -9.29 -2.96
CA GLU A 58 24.54 -7.97 -2.68
C GLU A 58 25.08 -7.87 -1.25
N LYS A 59 26.03 -6.92 -1.03
CA LYS A 59 26.57 -6.64 0.29
C LYS A 59 25.58 -5.79 1.11
N GLY A 60 25.31 -6.22 2.35
CA GLY A 60 24.32 -5.61 3.24
C GLY A 60 22.98 -6.34 3.21
N ILE A 61 22.35 -6.51 4.39
CA ILE A 61 21.17 -7.39 4.51
C ILE A 61 19.98 -6.86 3.74
N GLY A 62 19.72 -5.54 3.78
CA GLY A 62 18.62 -4.92 3.03
C GLY A 62 18.76 -5.12 1.53
N LYS A 63 19.96 -4.88 0.99
CA LYS A 63 20.28 -5.09 -0.44
C LYS A 63 20.22 -6.57 -0.81
N GLN A 64 20.70 -7.46 0.06
CA GLN A 64 20.64 -8.90 -0.14
C GLN A 64 19.20 -9.42 -0.24
N ARG A 65 18.30 -8.93 0.65
CA ARG A 65 16.85 -9.24 0.58
C ARG A 65 16.22 -8.72 -0.72
N GLN A 66 16.65 -7.56 -1.19
CA GLN A 66 16.21 -7.02 -2.49
C GLN A 66 16.69 -7.89 -3.65
N ALA A 67 17.98 -8.27 -3.67
CA ALA A 67 18.55 -9.14 -4.71
C ALA A 67 17.83 -10.50 -4.78
N ILE A 68 17.44 -11.05 -3.63
CA ILE A 68 16.61 -12.26 -3.56
C ILE A 68 15.26 -12.03 -4.26
N SER A 69 14.56 -10.95 -3.94
CA SER A 69 13.28 -10.65 -4.59
C SER A 69 13.45 -10.45 -6.10
N ASP A 70 14.50 -9.77 -6.53
CA ASP A 70 14.76 -9.48 -7.94
C ASP A 70 15.08 -10.73 -8.76
N TYR A 71 15.71 -11.73 -8.15
CA TYR A 71 16.06 -13.00 -8.79
C TYR A 71 14.83 -13.84 -9.16
N PHE A 72 13.84 -13.91 -8.27
CA PHE A 72 12.61 -14.70 -8.49
C PHE A 72 11.55 -13.88 -9.21
N THR A 73 10.62 -14.54 -9.89
CA THR A 73 9.50 -13.86 -10.54
C THR A 73 8.48 -13.35 -9.51
N ALA A 74 7.63 -12.42 -9.92
CA ALA A 74 6.56 -11.92 -9.05
C ALA A 74 5.57 -13.05 -8.71
N ASN A 75 5.06 -13.03 -7.48
CA ASN A 75 4.11 -13.99 -6.93
C ASN A 75 4.66 -15.41 -6.64
N GLU A 76 5.96 -15.67 -6.79
CA GLU A 76 6.53 -16.89 -6.30
C GLU A 76 6.52 -16.99 -4.77
N PHE A 77 6.38 -18.22 -4.26
CA PHE A 77 6.48 -18.49 -2.82
C PHE A 77 7.94 -18.69 -2.43
N ILE A 78 8.41 -17.87 -1.51
CA ILE A 78 9.79 -17.87 -1.03
C ILE A 78 9.81 -18.13 0.47
N VAL A 79 10.68 -19.05 0.88
CA VAL A 79 11.01 -19.33 2.27
C VAL A 79 12.41 -18.82 2.54
N SER A 80 12.55 -17.74 3.31
CA SER A 80 13.85 -17.19 3.66
C SER A 80 14.27 -17.66 5.03
N ILE A 81 15.46 -18.29 5.12
CA ILE A 81 16.04 -18.82 6.36
C ILE A 81 17.47 -18.31 6.48
N ASP A 82 17.85 -17.73 7.62
CA ASP A 82 19.21 -17.26 7.86
C ASP A 82 20.20 -18.43 8.05
N ASP A 83 21.46 -18.21 7.68
CA ASP A 83 22.52 -19.22 7.63
C ASP A 83 22.89 -19.82 8.99
N ASP A 84 22.52 -19.17 10.10
CA ASP A 84 22.83 -19.61 11.47
C ASP A 84 21.65 -20.29 12.20
N VAL A 85 20.52 -20.48 11.53
CA VAL A 85 19.38 -21.22 12.09
C VAL A 85 19.70 -22.71 12.11
N SER A 86 19.69 -23.32 13.30
CA SER A 86 19.99 -24.75 13.49
C SER A 86 18.77 -25.61 13.72
N ASP A 87 17.72 -25.04 14.31
CA ASP A 87 16.50 -25.78 14.67
C ASP A 87 15.27 -24.86 14.66
N ILE A 88 14.12 -25.49 14.41
CA ILE A 88 12.80 -24.88 14.53
C ILE A 88 11.99 -25.67 15.54
N TYR A 89 11.37 -25.00 16.49
CA TYR A 89 10.58 -25.63 17.55
C TYR A 89 9.12 -25.23 17.46
N GLU A 90 8.26 -26.23 17.50
CA GLU A 90 6.83 -26.09 17.69
C GLU A 90 6.45 -26.54 19.09
N HIS A 91 5.79 -25.65 19.87
CA HIS A 91 5.44 -25.93 21.27
C HIS A 91 6.63 -26.47 22.12
N ASN A 92 7.81 -25.86 21.92
CA ASN A 92 9.08 -26.22 22.57
C ASN A 92 9.57 -27.66 22.27
N LYS A 93 9.10 -28.24 21.15
CA LYS A 93 9.61 -29.52 20.61
C LYS A 93 10.11 -29.28 19.20
N PRO A 94 11.15 -30.00 18.74
CA PRO A 94 11.58 -29.90 17.36
C PRO A 94 10.39 -30.12 16.41
N ILE A 95 10.30 -29.30 15.35
CA ILE A 95 9.25 -29.46 14.34
C ILE A 95 9.39 -30.83 13.66
N ILE A 96 8.28 -31.53 13.47
CA ILE A 96 8.30 -32.91 12.95
C ILE A 96 8.53 -32.90 11.42
N ASN A 97 7.82 -32.04 10.70
CA ASN A 97 7.88 -31.99 9.24
C ASN A 97 7.87 -30.54 8.75
N LEU A 98 9.07 -30.04 8.38
CA LEU A 98 9.23 -28.66 7.93
C LEU A 98 8.57 -28.41 6.57
N ASP A 99 8.63 -29.38 5.65
CA ASP A 99 8.00 -29.26 4.33
C ASP A 99 6.47 -29.11 4.42
N LEU A 100 5.85 -29.94 5.27
CA LEU A 100 4.40 -29.85 5.52
C LEU A 100 4.06 -28.50 6.17
N PHE A 101 4.81 -28.08 7.18
CA PHE A 101 4.61 -26.79 7.84
C PHE A 101 4.68 -25.61 6.84
N ILE A 102 5.65 -25.63 5.92
CA ILE A 102 5.78 -24.61 4.88
C ILE A 102 4.54 -24.62 3.96
N LYS A 103 4.13 -25.80 3.48
CA LYS A 103 2.96 -25.93 2.60
C LYS A 103 1.67 -25.48 3.26
N ASP A 104 1.44 -25.86 4.51
CA ASP A 104 0.27 -25.44 5.29
C ASP A 104 0.27 -23.93 5.54
N THR A 105 1.46 -23.35 5.79
CA THR A 105 1.59 -21.89 5.94
C THR A 105 1.28 -21.17 4.63
N ILE A 106 1.72 -21.69 3.48
CA ILE A 106 1.38 -21.13 2.17
C ILE A 106 -0.14 -21.16 1.94
N ASN A 107 -0.80 -22.28 2.26
CA ASN A 107 -2.25 -22.38 2.17
C ASN A 107 -2.94 -21.36 3.07
N LEU A 108 -2.50 -21.21 4.32
CA LEU A 108 -3.02 -20.20 5.25
C LEU A 108 -2.81 -18.76 4.75
N LEU A 109 -1.67 -18.46 4.09
CA LEU A 109 -1.46 -17.16 3.45
C LEU A 109 -2.48 -16.91 2.34
N LEU A 110 -2.73 -17.90 1.48
CA LEU A 110 -3.70 -17.81 0.40
C LEU A 110 -5.13 -17.65 0.93
N ASP A 111 -5.53 -18.48 1.88
CA ASP A 111 -6.87 -18.47 2.47
C ASP A 111 -7.19 -17.14 3.17
N ASN A 112 -6.18 -16.55 3.82
CA ASN A 112 -6.32 -15.25 4.49
C ASN A 112 -5.93 -14.07 3.58
N GLN A 113 -5.54 -14.32 2.33
CA GLN A 113 -5.07 -13.31 1.37
C GLN A 113 -3.91 -12.44 1.92
N LEU A 114 -3.06 -13.05 2.74
CA LEU A 114 -1.86 -12.43 3.30
C LEU A 114 -0.64 -12.76 2.44
N THR A 115 0.42 -11.99 2.60
CA THR A 115 1.61 -12.12 1.77
C THR A 115 2.88 -12.43 2.55
N LEU A 116 2.83 -12.43 3.89
CA LEU A 116 3.98 -12.72 4.74
C LEU A 116 3.56 -13.51 5.98
N ALA A 117 4.31 -14.57 6.26
CA ALA A 117 4.23 -15.34 7.49
C ALA A 117 5.60 -15.41 8.17
N GLY A 118 5.59 -15.55 9.48
CA GLY A 118 6.79 -15.76 10.28
C GLY A 118 6.49 -16.33 11.65
N VAL A 119 7.52 -16.39 12.46
CA VAL A 119 7.51 -17.06 13.77
C VAL A 119 7.69 -16.09 14.93
N TYR A 120 7.59 -16.57 16.15
CA TYR A 120 7.79 -15.76 17.34
C TYR A 120 9.24 -15.26 17.42
N PRO A 121 9.50 -13.96 17.71
CA PRO A 121 10.81 -13.35 17.58
C PRO A 121 11.75 -13.60 18.78
N SER A 122 11.52 -14.64 19.57
CA SER A 122 12.36 -15.00 20.72
C SER A 122 12.48 -16.51 20.85
N ALA A 123 13.67 -16.99 21.21
CA ALA A 123 13.89 -18.39 21.55
C ALA A 123 13.26 -18.79 22.91
N ASN A 124 12.87 -17.83 23.74
CA ASN A 124 12.29 -18.10 25.06
C ASN A 124 10.81 -18.47 24.93
N TYR A 125 10.50 -19.75 24.99
CA TYR A 125 9.14 -20.29 24.88
C TYR A 125 8.21 -19.84 26.00
N PHE A 126 8.72 -19.40 27.16
CA PHE A 126 7.89 -18.93 28.28
C PHE A 126 6.91 -17.82 27.88
N PHE A 127 7.30 -16.97 26.92
CA PHE A 127 6.45 -15.88 26.43
C PHE A 127 5.57 -16.27 25.24
N CYS A 128 5.66 -17.50 24.76
CA CYS A 128 4.87 -17.98 23.61
C CYS A 128 3.40 -18.15 24.00
N LYS A 129 2.53 -18.01 23.01
CA LYS A 129 1.10 -18.23 23.13
C LYS A 129 0.65 -19.23 22.06
N ASN A 130 -0.20 -20.16 22.41
CA ASN A 130 -0.75 -21.12 21.44
C ASN A 130 -1.80 -20.44 20.52
N THR A 131 -1.36 -19.51 19.71
CA THR A 131 -2.21 -18.75 18.78
C THR A 131 -1.47 -18.41 17.50
N ILE A 132 -2.21 -18.33 16.41
CA ILE A 132 -1.79 -17.67 15.17
C ILE A 132 -2.47 -16.30 15.14
N THR A 133 -1.74 -15.26 14.73
CA THR A 133 -2.27 -13.90 14.61
C THR A 133 -2.03 -13.35 13.22
N CYS A 134 -2.97 -12.51 12.75
CA CYS A 134 -2.96 -11.88 11.43
C CYS A 134 -2.99 -10.34 11.54
N ASP A 135 -2.29 -9.78 12.53
CA ASP A 135 -2.23 -8.34 12.82
C ASP A 135 -0.84 -7.75 12.51
N ASN A 136 -0.60 -6.46 12.85
CA ASN A 136 0.70 -5.81 12.65
C ASN A 136 1.71 -6.20 13.74
N ARG A 137 2.07 -7.47 13.82
CA ARG A 137 3.09 -7.98 14.74
C ARG A 137 4.41 -8.16 14.05
N PHE A 138 5.46 -7.68 14.69
CA PHE A 138 6.83 -7.85 14.23
C PHE A 138 7.16 -9.32 13.91
N LEU A 139 7.73 -9.56 12.73
CA LEU A 139 8.27 -10.82 12.28
C LEU A 139 9.79 -10.71 12.16
N ILE A 140 10.49 -11.66 12.78
CA ILE A 140 11.96 -11.70 12.71
C ILE A 140 12.43 -12.19 11.33
N GLY A 141 13.49 -11.58 10.79
CA GLY A 141 14.02 -11.88 9.47
C GLY A 141 14.64 -13.26 9.29
N GLN A 142 14.98 -13.91 10.40
CA GLN A 142 15.67 -15.20 10.38
C GLN A 142 14.88 -16.36 9.77
N PHE A 143 13.53 -16.28 9.82
CA PHE A 143 12.66 -17.26 9.16
C PHE A 143 11.37 -16.57 8.72
N LYS A 144 11.15 -16.55 7.40
CA LYS A 144 9.97 -15.95 6.78
C LYS A 144 9.49 -16.79 5.61
N ILE A 145 8.17 -16.86 5.43
CA ILE A 145 7.51 -17.45 4.26
C ILE A 145 6.70 -16.32 3.63
N PHE A 146 6.97 -16.01 2.36
CA PHE A 146 6.30 -14.88 1.72
C PHE A 146 5.99 -15.12 0.24
N ILE A 147 5.03 -14.35 -0.25
CA ILE A 147 4.72 -14.23 -1.68
C ILE A 147 5.54 -13.05 -2.21
N ASN A 148 6.39 -13.26 -3.20
CA ASN A 148 7.27 -12.25 -3.77
C ASN A 148 6.48 -11.11 -4.44
N LYS A 149 6.18 -10.07 -3.69
CA LYS A 149 5.50 -8.86 -4.16
C LYS A 149 6.54 -7.76 -4.41
N LYS A 150 7.12 -7.73 -5.60
CA LYS A 150 8.27 -6.88 -5.96
C LYS A 150 8.14 -5.42 -5.53
N GLN A 151 6.94 -4.85 -5.62
CA GLN A 151 6.67 -3.45 -5.26
C GLN A 151 6.87 -3.14 -3.77
N ILE A 152 6.79 -4.13 -2.88
CA ILE A 152 6.97 -3.94 -1.43
C ILE A 152 8.26 -4.57 -0.89
N GLU A 153 9.01 -5.30 -1.71
CA GLU A 153 10.24 -5.98 -1.28
C GLU A 153 11.46 -5.05 -1.21
N LYS A 154 11.38 -3.83 -1.76
CA LYS A 154 12.45 -2.82 -1.63
C LYS A 154 12.71 -2.46 -0.17
N ARG A 155 13.99 -2.44 0.23
CA ARG A 155 14.43 -2.09 1.59
C ARG A 155 15.12 -0.73 1.62
N ASN A 156 14.68 0.13 2.55
CA ASN A 156 15.25 1.47 2.76
C ASN A 156 16.03 1.57 4.08
N TYR A 157 15.93 0.53 4.92
CA TYR A 157 16.55 0.44 6.24
C TYR A 157 17.48 -0.79 6.32
N GLU A 158 18.66 -0.62 6.90
CA GLU A 158 19.61 -1.72 7.10
C GLU A 158 19.45 -2.38 8.48
N LEU A 159 19.22 -1.58 9.53
CA LEU A 159 19.10 -2.09 10.89
C LEU A 159 17.65 -2.40 11.31
N LEU A 160 16.68 -1.91 10.54
CA LEU A 160 15.24 -2.11 10.75
C LEU A 160 14.57 -2.78 9.54
N GLU A 161 15.32 -3.51 8.71
CA GLU A 161 14.78 -4.15 7.51
C GLU A 161 13.63 -5.12 7.82
N ASP A 162 13.69 -5.81 8.96
CA ASP A 162 12.64 -6.73 9.40
C ASP A 162 11.35 -5.99 9.79
N TYR A 163 11.48 -4.84 10.45
CA TYR A 163 10.34 -3.99 10.79
C TYR A 163 9.71 -3.40 9.52
N GLU A 164 10.56 -2.92 8.60
CA GLU A 164 10.10 -2.39 7.31
C GLU A 164 9.37 -3.46 6.49
N ASN A 165 9.95 -4.66 6.40
CA ASN A 165 9.35 -5.79 5.71
C ASN A 165 7.99 -6.15 6.30
N THR A 166 7.93 -6.34 7.62
CA THR A 166 6.69 -6.64 8.33
C THR A 166 5.62 -5.61 8.04
N LEU A 167 5.98 -4.32 8.15
CA LEU A 167 5.03 -3.22 7.97
C LEU A 167 4.56 -3.06 6.53
N LYS A 168 5.45 -3.19 5.54
CA LYS A 168 5.08 -3.12 4.13
C LYS A 168 4.11 -4.22 3.72
N HIS A 169 4.34 -5.45 4.18
CA HIS A 169 3.40 -6.55 3.95
C HIS A 169 2.07 -6.34 4.70
N TYR A 170 2.12 -5.83 5.93
CA TYR A 170 0.91 -5.47 6.67
C TYR A 170 0.08 -4.42 5.93
N ILE A 171 0.70 -3.34 5.47
CA ILE A 171 0.03 -2.28 4.70
C ILE A 171 -0.55 -2.86 3.39
N TYR A 172 0.23 -3.72 2.71
CA TYR A 172 -0.16 -4.30 1.42
C TYR A 172 -1.34 -5.26 1.52
N SER A 173 -1.36 -6.15 2.53
CA SER A 173 -2.32 -7.24 2.63
C SER A 173 -3.29 -7.15 3.83
N GLY A 174 -3.20 -6.09 4.64
CA GLY A 174 -4.06 -5.88 5.81
C GLY A 174 -3.68 -6.72 7.04
N GLY A 175 -2.58 -7.48 6.97
CA GLY A 175 -2.09 -8.31 8.06
C GLY A 175 -0.80 -9.03 7.72
N VAL A 176 -0.14 -9.59 8.74
CA VAL A 176 0.94 -10.57 8.60
C VAL A 176 0.63 -11.76 9.51
N LEU A 177 0.88 -12.97 9.02
CA LEU A 177 0.61 -14.19 9.78
C LEU A 177 1.79 -14.50 10.70
N ARG A 178 1.55 -14.58 12.02
CA ARG A 178 2.57 -14.97 12.98
C ARG A 178 2.16 -16.15 13.83
N TYR A 179 2.98 -17.20 13.78
CA TYR A 179 2.90 -18.31 14.71
C TYR A 179 3.51 -17.92 16.05
N ASN A 180 2.69 -17.74 17.10
CA ASN A 180 3.17 -17.31 18.42
C ASN A 180 3.70 -18.45 19.28
N TYR A 181 3.73 -19.70 18.76
CA TYR A 181 4.21 -20.92 19.40
C TYR A 181 5.35 -21.61 18.65
N ILE A 182 5.77 -21.04 17.51
CA ILE A 182 6.97 -21.49 16.78
C ILE A 182 8.14 -20.59 17.16
N THR A 183 9.25 -21.19 17.56
CA THR A 183 10.49 -20.49 17.91
C THR A 183 11.68 -21.04 17.13
N LEU A 184 12.77 -20.26 17.06
CA LEU A 184 13.99 -20.63 16.36
C LEU A 184 15.15 -20.78 17.34
N LYS A 185 16.07 -21.71 17.03
CA LYS A 185 17.40 -21.72 17.60
C LYS A 185 18.41 -21.22 16.58
N ALA A 186 18.97 -20.04 16.87
CA ALA A 186 20.01 -19.43 16.06
C ALA A 186 21.11 -18.86 16.97
N ASN A 187 22.34 -18.80 16.47
CA ASN A 187 23.43 -18.27 17.25
C ASN A 187 23.53 -16.75 17.10
N TYR A 188 22.82 -16.03 17.96
CA TYR A 188 22.95 -14.57 18.04
C TYR A 188 24.38 -14.15 18.40
N ASN A 189 25.01 -13.37 17.53
CA ASN A 189 26.28 -12.65 17.82
C ASN A 189 27.54 -13.50 18.02
N SER A 190 27.57 -14.78 17.72
CA SER A 190 28.79 -15.60 17.82
C SER A 190 29.42 -15.81 16.45
N GLY A 191 30.55 -15.14 16.16
CA GLY A 191 31.33 -15.40 14.95
C GLY A 191 31.78 -14.14 14.19
N LYS A 192 32.66 -14.35 13.19
CA LYS A 192 33.09 -13.36 12.20
C LYS A 192 31.96 -13.16 11.18
N GLY A 193 31.78 -11.95 10.64
CA GLY A 193 30.79 -11.65 9.62
C GLY A 193 29.47 -11.06 10.15
N GLY A 194 28.56 -10.73 9.24
CA GLY A 194 27.27 -10.10 9.53
C GLY A 194 27.34 -8.59 9.78
N LEU A 195 26.27 -8.03 10.33
CA LEU A 195 26.07 -6.57 10.50
C LEU A 195 26.84 -5.92 11.66
N LYS A 196 27.76 -6.62 12.35
CA LYS A 196 28.42 -6.09 13.59
C LYS A 196 29.14 -4.75 13.37
N GLU A 197 29.82 -4.60 12.25
CA GLU A 197 30.58 -3.38 11.93
C GLU A 197 29.69 -2.16 11.66
N TYR A 198 28.41 -2.38 11.31
CA TYR A 198 27.45 -1.35 10.96
C TYR A 198 26.48 -0.99 12.09
N ARG A 199 26.43 -1.77 13.18
CA ARG A 199 25.50 -1.60 14.29
C ARG A 199 26.07 -0.68 15.38
N THR A 200 26.19 0.62 15.10
CA THR A 200 26.45 1.58 16.20
C THR A 200 25.13 2.01 16.85
N THR A 201 25.21 2.41 18.13
CA THR A 201 24.04 2.90 18.89
C THR A 201 23.44 4.14 18.25
N GLU A 202 24.30 5.08 17.81
CA GLU A 202 23.91 6.33 17.16
C GLU A 202 23.11 6.05 15.88
N ARG A 203 23.65 5.22 14.99
CA ARG A 203 23.00 4.86 13.75
C ARG A 203 21.65 4.18 13.98
N LYS A 204 21.58 3.31 15.01
CA LYS A 204 20.33 2.64 15.36
C LYS A 204 19.27 3.61 15.88
N LEU A 205 19.66 4.60 16.70
CA LEU A 205 18.77 5.66 17.16
C LEU A 205 18.25 6.51 16.00
N GLU A 206 19.12 6.88 15.06
CA GLU A 206 18.74 7.63 13.87
C GLU A 206 17.73 6.85 12.99
N GLU A 207 18.00 5.57 12.72
CA GLU A 207 17.07 4.74 11.92
C GLU A 207 15.74 4.56 12.63
N VAL A 208 15.70 4.33 13.95
CA VAL A 208 14.45 4.23 14.71
C VAL A 208 13.66 5.53 14.65
N LYS A 209 14.33 6.67 14.82
CA LYS A 209 13.69 7.99 14.73
C LYS A 209 13.11 8.23 13.33
N LYS A 210 13.90 7.98 12.29
CA LYS A 210 13.48 8.11 10.88
C LYS A 210 12.29 7.22 10.58
N PHE A 211 12.35 5.95 10.98
CA PHE A 211 11.29 4.96 10.76
C PHE A 211 9.97 5.38 11.41
N CYS A 212 10.01 5.81 12.67
CA CYS A 212 8.81 6.24 13.39
C CYS A 212 8.23 7.57 12.87
N LEU A 213 9.07 8.45 12.29
CA LEU A 213 8.60 9.65 11.60
C LEU A 213 7.96 9.33 10.23
N GLU A 214 8.48 8.33 9.52
CA GLU A 214 7.93 7.88 8.24
C GLU A 214 6.60 7.10 8.42
N TYR A 215 6.48 6.34 9.52
CA TYR A 215 5.33 5.48 9.81
C TYR A 215 4.65 5.78 11.17
N PRO A 216 4.23 7.04 11.45
CA PRO A 216 3.84 7.47 12.80
C PRO A 216 2.59 6.78 13.34
N GLN A 217 1.69 6.30 12.47
CA GLN A 217 0.47 5.59 12.85
C GLN A 217 0.69 4.10 13.15
N TYR A 218 1.83 3.53 12.67
CA TYR A 218 2.12 2.11 12.80
C TYR A 218 3.20 1.79 13.83
N ALA A 219 4.04 2.76 14.14
CA ALA A 219 5.27 2.53 14.86
C ALA A 219 5.62 3.67 15.80
N LYS A 220 6.15 3.31 16.97
CA LYS A 220 6.70 4.25 17.94
C LYS A 220 8.00 3.72 18.53
N PRO A 221 8.94 4.58 18.96
CA PRO A 221 10.15 4.12 19.65
C PRO A 221 9.77 3.42 20.96
N LYS A 222 10.47 2.33 21.29
CA LYS A 222 10.44 1.78 22.65
C LYS A 222 11.19 2.71 23.62
N LYS A 223 11.03 2.49 24.95
CA LYS A 223 11.59 3.34 26.00
C LYS A 223 13.10 3.59 25.87
N ASN A 224 13.86 2.61 25.37
CA ASN A 224 15.30 2.73 25.16
C ASN A 224 15.68 3.49 23.88
N GLY A 225 14.72 3.85 23.02
CA GLY A 225 14.95 4.49 21.73
C GLY A 225 15.63 3.62 20.67
N LEU A 226 16.10 2.43 21.03
CA LEU A 226 16.90 1.55 20.16
C LEU A 226 16.06 0.49 19.42
N GLU A 227 14.77 0.43 19.70
CA GLU A 227 13.86 -0.53 19.11
C GLU A 227 12.52 0.13 18.77
N VAL A 228 11.83 -0.47 17.82
CA VAL A 228 10.48 -0.07 17.40
C VAL A 228 9.44 -0.94 18.10
N ALA A 229 8.36 -0.32 18.53
CA ALA A 229 7.11 -1.01 18.88
C ALA A 229 6.12 -0.77 17.75
N LEU A 230 5.71 -1.85 17.06
CA LEU A 230 4.63 -1.79 16.08
C LEU A 230 3.28 -1.77 16.81
N ASP A 231 2.38 -0.90 16.35
CA ASP A 231 1.00 -0.91 16.82
C ASP A 231 0.25 -2.07 16.17
N LYS A 232 -0.29 -2.96 16.98
CA LYS A 232 -0.98 -4.16 16.51
C LYS A 232 -2.29 -3.85 15.78
N ASN A 233 -2.94 -2.75 16.17
CA ASN A 233 -4.19 -2.28 15.60
C ASN A 233 -4.07 -0.77 15.32
N PRO A 234 -3.29 -0.36 14.32
CA PRO A 234 -3.08 1.06 14.02
C PRO A 234 -4.40 1.71 13.65
N LYS A 235 -4.60 2.92 14.17
CA LYS A 235 -5.77 3.72 13.80
C LYS A 235 -5.60 4.19 12.36
N ARG A 236 -6.47 3.70 11.49
CA ARG A 236 -6.47 4.07 10.08
C ARG A 236 -7.05 5.46 9.88
N GLU A 237 -6.48 6.18 8.93
CA GLU A 237 -7.13 7.37 8.40
C GLU A 237 -8.33 6.97 7.55
N VAL A 238 -9.41 7.75 7.65
CA VAL A 238 -10.67 7.43 6.96
C VAL A 238 -10.78 8.23 5.67
N ILE A 239 -11.00 7.54 4.55
CA ILE A 239 -11.50 8.14 3.32
C ILE A 239 -13.00 7.89 3.24
N LYS A 240 -13.75 8.96 3.02
CA LYS A 240 -15.20 8.95 2.83
C LYS A 240 -15.52 9.15 1.37
N THR A 241 -16.51 8.42 0.87
CA THR A 241 -16.98 8.55 -0.52
C THR A 241 -18.43 8.12 -0.66
N LEU A 242 -19.03 8.42 -1.82
CA LEU A 242 -20.42 8.10 -2.13
C LEU A 242 -20.48 7.23 -3.40
N TRP A 243 -21.36 6.24 -3.40
CA TRP A 243 -21.75 5.52 -4.60
C TRP A 243 -23.27 5.36 -4.70
N ILE A 244 -23.84 5.89 -5.75
CA ILE A 244 -25.24 5.70 -6.13
C ILE A 244 -25.28 4.75 -7.32
N GLY A 245 -25.77 3.53 -7.11
CA GLY A 245 -25.84 2.52 -8.14
C GLY A 245 -25.70 1.09 -7.61
N LYS A 246 -26.13 0.14 -8.42
CA LYS A 246 -26.23 -1.27 -8.02
C LYS A 246 -24.87 -1.99 -7.95
N PHE A 247 -23.90 -1.61 -8.80
CA PHE A 247 -22.57 -2.22 -8.88
C PHE A 247 -21.52 -1.14 -9.06
N LEU A 248 -20.35 -1.34 -8.47
CA LEU A 248 -19.17 -0.53 -8.77
C LEU A 248 -18.72 -0.83 -10.20
N ASN A 249 -18.25 0.19 -10.89
CA ASN A 249 -17.57 0.00 -12.17
C ASN A 249 -16.05 -0.23 -11.96
N ASN A 250 -15.36 -0.65 -13.02
CA ASN A 250 -13.93 -1.00 -12.97
C ASN A 250 -13.03 0.14 -12.45
N ILE A 251 -13.37 1.40 -12.75
CA ILE A 251 -12.60 2.56 -12.28
C ILE A 251 -12.80 2.75 -10.78
N SER A 252 -14.05 2.65 -10.31
CA SER A 252 -14.38 2.83 -8.90
C SER A 252 -13.83 1.70 -8.04
N GLU A 253 -13.83 0.48 -8.54
CA GLU A 253 -13.17 -0.65 -7.88
C GLU A 253 -11.66 -0.41 -7.76
N LEU A 254 -11.00 -0.02 -8.86
CA LEU A 254 -9.57 0.28 -8.88
C LEU A 254 -9.21 1.38 -7.87
N SER A 255 -10.01 2.44 -7.81
CA SER A 255 -9.80 3.56 -6.88
C SER A 255 -9.92 3.12 -5.42
N ILE A 256 -11.02 2.44 -5.06
CA ILE A 256 -11.22 1.93 -3.69
C ILE A 256 -10.10 0.95 -3.31
N MET A 257 -9.71 0.04 -4.22
CA MET A 257 -8.60 -0.89 -3.97
C MET A 257 -7.28 -0.16 -3.73
N SER A 258 -7.02 0.94 -4.45
CA SER A 258 -5.81 1.75 -4.22
C SER A 258 -5.77 2.34 -2.80
N TRP A 259 -6.92 2.80 -2.28
CA TRP A 259 -7.00 3.35 -0.91
C TRP A 259 -6.82 2.28 0.15
N LEU A 260 -7.47 1.12 -0.02
CA LEU A 260 -7.34 -0.01 0.91
C LEU A 260 -5.90 -0.53 0.97
N ARG A 261 -5.19 -0.56 -0.17
CA ARG A 261 -3.77 -0.96 -0.24
C ARG A 261 -2.82 0.05 0.40
N LEU A 262 -3.22 1.30 0.50
CA LEU A 262 -2.51 2.33 1.26
C LEU A 262 -2.91 2.34 2.75
N ASP A 263 -3.63 1.30 3.20
CA ASP A 263 -4.11 1.10 4.58
C ASP A 263 -5.01 2.26 5.08
N TYR A 264 -5.88 2.75 4.21
CA TYR A 264 -6.99 3.58 4.64
C TYR A 264 -8.16 2.72 5.11
N GLU A 265 -8.94 3.24 6.05
CA GLU A 265 -10.31 2.81 6.28
C GLU A 265 -11.21 3.56 5.30
N VAL A 266 -12.09 2.84 4.60
CA VAL A 266 -13.00 3.44 3.61
C VAL A 266 -14.42 3.41 4.11
N HIS A 267 -15.03 4.58 4.27
CA HIS A 267 -16.45 4.75 4.54
C HIS A 267 -17.18 5.01 3.23
N LEU A 268 -17.81 3.97 2.70
CA LEU A 268 -18.59 4.03 1.47
C LEU A 268 -20.07 4.25 1.79
N TYR A 269 -20.55 5.46 1.49
CA TYR A 269 -21.95 5.81 1.58
C TYR A 269 -22.68 5.32 0.32
N ILE A 270 -23.78 4.59 0.52
CA ILE A 270 -24.45 3.85 -0.56
C ILE A 270 -25.96 4.04 -0.56
N ASP A 271 -26.54 3.91 -1.75
CA ASP A 271 -27.96 3.66 -1.98
C ASP A 271 -28.10 2.41 -2.85
N GLY A 272 -28.11 1.22 -2.23
CA GLY A 272 -28.23 -0.11 -2.85
C GLY A 272 -27.00 -0.55 -3.68
N LEU A 273 -26.05 -1.23 -3.05
CA LEU A 273 -24.83 -1.74 -3.69
C LEU A 273 -24.61 -3.23 -3.41
N ASN A 274 -24.26 -4.01 -4.45
CA ASN A 274 -23.74 -5.36 -4.34
C ASN A 274 -22.23 -5.37 -4.58
N LEU A 275 -21.45 -5.74 -3.58
CA LEU A 275 -19.99 -5.76 -3.68
C LEU A 275 -19.46 -7.08 -4.25
N PRO A 276 -18.34 -7.03 -4.99
CA PRO A 276 -17.58 -8.22 -5.34
C PRO A 276 -17.10 -8.99 -4.10
N LYS A 277 -17.17 -10.33 -4.16
CA LYS A 277 -16.79 -11.20 -3.02
C LYS A 277 -15.35 -10.99 -2.55
N TYR A 278 -14.42 -10.62 -3.43
CA TYR A 278 -13.02 -10.40 -3.04
C TYR A 278 -12.83 -9.19 -2.12
N MET A 279 -13.80 -8.29 -2.04
CA MET A 279 -13.79 -7.17 -1.07
C MET A 279 -14.21 -7.58 0.33
N ASP A 280 -14.76 -8.79 0.54
CA ASP A 280 -15.25 -9.25 1.85
C ASP A 280 -14.14 -9.29 2.92
N LYS A 281 -12.89 -9.54 2.54
CA LYS A 281 -11.77 -9.51 3.48
C LYS A 281 -11.58 -8.13 4.14
N TYR A 282 -11.77 -7.05 3.40
CA TYR A 282 -11.64 -5.68 3.92
C TYR A 282 -12.79 -5.32 4.87
N ARG A 283 -13.97 -5.89 4.63
CA ARG A 283 -15.11 -5.80 5.57
C ARG A 283 -14.79 -6.52 6.87
N LYS A 284 -14.23 -7.74 6.79
CA LYS A 284 -13.83 -8.54 7.97
C LYS A 284 -12.75 -7.84 8.80
N THR A 285 -11.87 -7.07 8.19
CA THR A 285 -10.82 -6.28 8.87
C THR A 285 -11.27 -4.86 9.25
N ASN A 286 -12.55 -4.52 9.06
CA ASN A 286 -13.11 -3.17 9.25
C ASN A 286 -12.43 -2.07 8.40
N GLN A 287 -11.74 -2.44 7.33
CA GLN A 287 -11.16 -1.45 6.42
C GLN A 287 -12.20 -0.85 5.46
N LEU A 288 -13.25 -1.60 5.11
CA LEU A 288 -14.34 -1.14 4.26
C LEU A 288 -15.65 -1.23 5.03
N GLN A 289 -16.22 -0.06 5.32
CA GLN A 289 -17.49 0.07 6.03
C GLN A 289 -18.54 0.73 5.13
N PHE A 290 -19.79 0.31 5.32
CA PHE A 290 -20.93 0.81 4.54
C PHE A 290 -21.84 1.64 5.42
N PHE A 291 -22.27 2.77 4.88
CA PHE A 291 -23.17 3.70 5.52
C PHE A 291 -24.32 4.03 4.57
N SER A 292 -25.50 4.34 5.10
CA SER A 292 -26.57 4.85 4.26
C SER A 292 -26.28 6.28 3.83
N ALA A 293 -26.48 6.61 2.57
CA ALA A 293 -26.40 8.00 2.12
C ALA A 293 -27.44 8.89 2.83
N THR A 294 -28.58 8.33 3.22
CA THR A 294 -29.64 9.03 3.96
C THR A 294 -29.23 9.54 5.34
N ASP A 295 -28.14 8.98 5.92
CA ASP A 295 -27.59 9.48 7.19
C ASP A 295 -27.04 10.92 7.08
N ILE A 296 -26.76 11.35 5.85
CA ILE A 296 -26.25 12.69 5.53
C ILE A 296 -27.27 13.50 4.74
N MET A 297 -27.78 12.93 3.64
CA MET A 297 -28.72 13.58 2.73
C MET A 297 -29.53 12.53 1.97
N TYR A 298 -30.84 12.73 1.86
CA TYR A 298 -31.73 11.86 1.10
C TYR A 298 -31.53 12.07 -0.41
N TYR A 299 -31.37 10.97 -1.17
CA TYR A 299 -31.33 10.97 -2.63
C TYR A 299 -32.73 10.65 -3.18
N GLU A 300 -33.28 11.56 -3.96
CA GLU A 300 -34.54 11.31 -4.65
C GLU A 300 -34.27 10.62 -5.98
N LYS A 301 -34.97 9.50 -6.23
CA LYS A 301 -34.79 8.73 -7.45
C LYS A 301 -35.18 9.56 -8.68
N GLY A 302 -34.18 9.80 -9.55
CA GLY A 302 -34.34 10.62 -10.76
C GLY A 302 -33.67 12.00 -10.64
N GLU A 303 -33.18 12.38 -9.46
CA GLU A 303 -32.34 13.54 -9.26
C GLU A 303 -30.99 13.37 -9.99
N GLU A 304 -30.41 14.49 -10.44
CA GLU A 304 -29.07 14.46 -11.04
C GLU A 304 -28.01 14.11 -10.00
N ILE A 305 -27.28 13.01 -10.22
CA ILE A 305 -26.30 12.48 -9.28
C ILE A 305 -25.15 13.47 -9.01
N LEU A 306 -24.70 14.21 -10.01
CA LEU A 306 -23.52 15.08 -9.85
C LEU A 306 -23.79 16.25 -8.91
N PRO A 307 -24.83 17.08 -9.09
CA PRO A 307 -25.15 18.13 -8.12
C PRO A 307 -25.46 17.58 -6.72
N PHE A 308 -26.14 16.44 -6.63
CA PHE A 308 -26.36 15.74 -5.38
C PHE A 308 -25.04 15.37 -4.68
N SER A 309 -24.12 14.73 -5.39
CA SER A 309 -22.81 14.31 -4.89
C SER A 309 -21.97 15.51 -4.41
N ASP A 310 -22.03 16.65 -5.12
CA ASP A 310 -21.32 17.86 -4.72
C ASP A 310 -21.81 18.41 -3.38
N LEU A 311 -23.12 18.53 -3.19
CA LEU A 311 -23.69 18.99 -1.93
C LEU A 311 -23.50 17.96 -0.81
N PHE A 312 -23.66 16.66 -1.14
CA PHE A 312 -23.46 15.55 -0.20
C PHE A 312 -22.06 15.60 0.43
N ARG A 313 -20.97 15.75 -0.35
CA ARG A 313 -19.59 15.77 0.16
C ARG A 313 -19.34 16.94 1.09
N TYR A 314 -19.92 18.12 0.81
CA TYR A 314 -19.79 19.28 1.71
C TYR A 314 -20.51 19.03 3.04
N LYS A 315 -21.77 18.57 3.01
CA LYS A 315 -22.54 18.22 4.23
C LYS A 315 -21.85 17.12 5.04
N LEU A 316 -21.34 16.09 4.36
CA LEU A 316 -20.62 14.99 5.00
C LEU A 316 -19.37 15.49 5.74
N LEU A 317 -18.53 16.28 5.06
CA LEU A 317 -17.30 16.81 5.64
C LEU A 317 -17.58 17.83 6.75
N HIS A 318 -18.59 18.70 6.60
CA HIS A 318 -19.00 19.59 7.66
C HIS A 318 -19.50 18.83 8.90
N LYS A 319 -20.35 17.80 8.70
CA LYS A 319 -20.93 17.00 9.80
C LYS A 319 -19.90 16.16 10.55
N LEU A 320 -18.96 15.52 9.83
CA LEU A 320 -18.07 14.49 10.36
C LEU A 320 -16.58 14.83 10.29
N GLY A 321 -16.20 15.81 9.50
CA GLY A 321 -14.81 16.10 9.17
C GLY A 321 -14.13 14.99 8.37
N GLY A 322 -12.82 15.11 8.17
CA GLY A 322 -11.97 14.09 7.55
C GLY A 322 -11.79 14.28 6.05
N THR A 323 -11.56 13.19 5.33
CA THR A 323 -11.17 13.22 3.92
C THR A 323 -12.24 12.62 3.02
N TRP A 324 -12.56 13.32 1.95
CA TRP A 324 -13.33 12.84 0.80
C TRP A 324 -12.40 12.52 -0.36
N CYS A 325 -12.67 11.42 -1.06
CA CYS A 325 -12.12 11.14 -2.40
C CYS A 325 -13.25 10.70 -3.32
N ASP A 326 -13.24 11.19 -4.56
CA ASP A 326 -14.13 10.70 -5.60
C ASP A 326 -13.79 9.24 -5.96
N THR A 327 -14.80 8.44 -6.30
CA THR A 327 -14.64 7.02 -6.62
C THR A 327 -13.85 6.74 -7.91
N ASP A 328 -13.34 7.75 -8.57
CA ASP A 328 -12.44 7.68 -9.73
C ASP A 328 -11.06 8.32 -9.47
N MET A 329 -10.71 8.50 -8.19
CA MET A 329 -9.41 8.97 -7.74
C MET A 329 -8.54 7.79 -7.29
N VAL A 330 -7.65 7.33 -8.14
CA VAL A 330 -6.65 6.31 -7.81
C VAL A 330 -5.52 6.94 -7.02
N LEU A 331 -5.32 6.56 -5.76
CA LEU A 331 -4.20 7.02 -4.95
C LEU A 331 -2.96 6.13 -5.15
N LEU A 332 -1.82 6.77 -5.33
CA LEU A 332 -0.51 6.15 -5.51
C LEU A 332 0.35 6.24 -4.25
N LYS A 333 0.09 7.27 -3.45
CA LYS A 333 0.79 7.57 -2.19
C LYS A 333 -0.23 7.98 -1.14
N ARG A 334 0.17 7.88 0.13
CA ARG A 334 -0.66 8.43 1.21
C ARG A 334 -0.81 9.94 1.07
N LEU A 335 -2.00 10.41 1.43
CA LEU A 335 -2.31 11.85 1.44
C LEU A 335 -1.44 12.58 2.46
N PRO A 336 -1.06 13.81 2.20
CA PRO A 336 -0.30 14.62 3.14
C PRO A 336 -1.11 14.87 4.42
N GLN A 337 -0.43 15.14 5.54
CA GLN A 337 -1.04 15.34 6.87
C GLN A 337 -1.59 16.77 7.08
N ASN A 338 -1.85 17.50 6.00
CA ASN A 338 -2.44 18.82 6.08
C ASN A 338 -3.86 18.75 6.65
N LYS A 339 -4.23 19.70 7.51
CA LYS A 339 -5.60 19.83 8.06
C LYS A 339 -6.63 20.07 6.97
N ILE A 340 -6.26 20.84 5.96
CA ILE A 340 -7.09 21.13 4.79
C ILE A 340 -6.37 20.62 3.53
N ILE A 341 -7.11 19.94 2.69
CA ILE A 341 -6.69 19.51 1.35
C ILE A 341 -7.78 19.93 0.38
N ILE A 342 -7.40 20.62 -0.68
CA ILE A 342 -8.28 20.97 -1.79
C ILE A 342 -7.53 20.64 -3.08
N SER A 343 -8.02 19.68 -3.84
CA SER A 343 -7.43 19.34 -5.14
C SER A 343 -7.68 20.43 -6.19
N SER A 344 -6.95 20.37 -7.28
CA SER A 344 -7.14 21.24 -8.44
C SER A 344 -6.94 20.48 -9.74
N GLU A 345 -7.37 21.07 -10.82
CA GLU A 345 -7.21 20.57 -12.18
C GLU A 345 -6.65 21.64 -13.10
N ASN A 346 -5.94 21.23 -14.16
CA ASN A 346 -5.52 22.15 -15.21
C ASN A 346 -6.72 22.77 -15.93
N THR A 347 -6.59 24.01 -16.35
CA THR A 347 -7.59 24.67 -17.16
C THR A 347 -7.02 25.04 -18.54
N PHE A 348 -7.91 25.37 -19.48
CA PHE A 348 -7.48 25.95 -20.76
C PHE A 348 -6.79 27.31 -20.53
N LEU A 349 -5.66 27.51 -21.20
CA LEU A 349 -4.94 28.79 -21.20
C LEU A 349 -5.74 29.93 -21.86
N LYS A 350 -6.88 29.63 -22.50
CA LYS A 350 -7.78 30.63 -23.12
C LYS A 350 -9.24 30.25 -22.90
N GLY A 351 -9.95 31.11 -22.17
CA GLY A 351 -11.33 31.48 -22.44
C GLY A 351 -12.49 30.80 -21.74
N ALA A 352 -12.48 29.54 -21.36
CA ALA A 352 -13.70 28.90 -20.86
C ALA A 352 -14.07 29.28 -19.41
N PHE A 353 -13.09 29.58 -18.57
CA PHE A 353 -13.32 29.93 -17.17
C PHE A 353 -12.83 31.32 -16.74
N LYS A 354 -12.36 32.16 -17.67
CA LYS A 354 -11.80 33.51 -17.35
C LYS A 354 -10.86 33.50 -16.11
N SER A 355 -10.15 32.39 -15.90
CA SER A 355 -9.18 32.26 -14.82
C SER A 355 -7.87 32.85 -15.29
N HIS A 356 -7.29 33.76 -14.53
CA HIS A 356 -5.92 34.24 -14.73
C HIS A 356 -4.89 33.22 -14.29
N LEU A 357 -5.33 32.09 -13.72
CA LEU A 357 -4.48 31.00 -13.22
C LEU A 357 -4.51 29.81 -14.17
N PRO A 358 -3.40 29.08 -14.31
CA PRO A 358 -3.30 27.89 -15.16
C PRO A 358 -4.10 26.69 -14.62
N PHE A 359 -4.71 26.80 -13.45
CA PHE A 359 -5.50 25.76 -12.79
C PHE A 359 -6.73 26.32 -12.12
N VAL A 360 -7.68 25.44 -11.81
CA VAL A 360 -8.86 25.75 -11.00
C VAL A 360 -9.05 24.72 -9.89
N PRO A 361 -9.57 25.11 -8.72
CA PRO A 361 -9.92 24.18 -7.66
C PRO A 361 -10.87 23.09 -8.18
N ASN A 362 -10.57 21.85 -7.79
CA ASN A 362 -11.35 20.64 -8.04
C ASN A 362 -11.79 20.06 -6.70
N ILE A 363 -12.88 19.33 -6.68
CA ILE A 363 -13.47 18.77 -5.46
C ILE A 363 -13.33 17.24 -5.36
N GLY A 364 -12.51 16.63 -6.21
CA GLY A 364 -12.27 15.20 -6.22
C GLY A 364 -11.51 14.69 -4.99
N VAL A 365 -10.66 15.51 -4.37
CA VAL A 365 -10.05 15.25 -3.06
C VAL A 365 -10.21 16.47 -2.17
N LEU A 366 -10.91 16.29 -1.06
CA LEU A 366 -11.14 17.33 -0.05
C LEU A 366 -10.83 16.80 1.35
N ARG A 367 -10.22 17.63 2.20
CA ARG A 367 -10.11 17.39 3.64
C ARG A 367 -10.45 18.65 4.39
N PHE A 368 -11.33 18.53 5.40
CA PHE A 368 -11.72 19.60 6.29
C PHE A 368 -11.92 19.07 7.72
N GLU A 369 -11.82 19.95 8.70
CA GLU A 369 -12.16 19.62 10.07
C GLU A 369 -13.71 19.59 10.24
N LYS A 370 -14.17 18.85 11.23
CA LYS A 370 -15.61 18.82 11.58
C LYS A 370 -16.09 20.20 11.99
N GLY A 371 -17.23 20.65 11.45
CA GLY A 371 -17.81 21.95 11.75
C GLY A 371 -17.08 23.13 11.10
N ASP A 372 -16.33 22.86 10.02
CA ASP A 372 -15.59 23.91 9.31
C ASP A 372 -16.53 25.01 8.79
N GLN A 373 -16.26 26.25 9.19
CA GLN A 373 -17.09 27.42 8.88
C GLN A 373 -17.14 27.74 7.38
N PHE A 374 -16.07 27.47 6.66
CA PHE A 374 -16.05 27.66 5.21
C PHE A 374 -17.06 26.73 4.53
N LEU A 375 -17.11 25.46 4.93
CA LEU A 375 -18.07 24.49 4.38
C LEU A 375 -19.51 24.87 4.75
N GLU A 376 -19.76 25.35 5.96
CA GLU A 376 -21.08 25.83 6.37
C GLU A 376 -21.55 26.95 5.44
N ASN A 377 -20.70 27.93 5.16
CA ASN A 377 -21.00 29.02 4.25
C ASN A 377 -21.25 28.57 2.80
N VAL A 378 -20.49 27.57 2.33
CA VAL A 378 -20.69 26.97 1.00
C VAL A 378 -22.06 26.30 0.93
N ILE A 379 -22.38 25.42 1.90
CA ILE A 379 -23.67 24.73 1.99
C ILE A 379 -24.83 25.73 2.02
N PHE A 380 -24.77 26.74 2.92
CA PHE A 380 -25.78 27.77 3.03
C PHE A 380 -26.01 28.50 1.70
N LYS A 381 -24.93 28.84 0.98
CA LYS A 381 -25.01 29.52 -0.30
C LYS A 381 -25.67 28.68 -1.38
N ILE A 382 -25.35 27.37 -1.43
CA ILE A 382 -25.94 26.41 -2.38
C ILE A 382 -27.42 26.25 -2.12
N GLU A 383 -27.83 25.99 -0.87
CA GLU A 383 -29.23 25.78 -0.47
C GLU A 383 -30.12 26.98 -0.66
N ASN A 384 -29.55 28.19 -0.56
CA ASN A 384 -30.28 29.45 -0.77
C ASN A 384 -30.16 30.00 -2.21
N THR A 385 -29.71 29.22 -3.16
CA THR A 385 -29.70 29.59 -4.58
C THR A 385 -30.98 29.12 -5.24
N PHE A 386 -31.81 30.06 -5.69
CA PHE A 386 -33.20 29.86 -6.18
C PHE A 386 -33.35 29.10 -7.51
N LYS A 387 -32.29 28.55 -8.10
CA LYS A 387 -32.37 27.76 -9.33
C LYS A 387 -32.02 26.31 -9.03
N PRO A 388 -32.66 25.33 -9.73
CA PRO A 388 -32.17 23.96 -9.70
C PRO A 388 -30.68 23.96 -10.01
N ALA A 389 -29.90 23.21 -9.22
CA ALA A 389 -28.47 23.11 -9.43
C ALA A 389 -28.19 22.40 -10.76
N GLU A 390 -27.69 23.15 -11.74
CA GLU A 390 -27.18 22.59 -12.98
C GLU A 390 -25.81 21.99 -12.76
N PHE A 391 -25.38 21.12 -13.68
CA PHE A 391 -24.04 20.58 -13.73
C PHE A 391 -22.97 21.68 -13.49
N CYS A 392 -22.09 21.47 -12.54
CA CYS A 392 -21.02 22.37 -12.09
C CYS A 392 -21.44 23.64 -11.33
N ASP A 393 -22.71 23.93 -11.04
CA ASP A 393 -23.06 25.15 -10.30
C ASP A 393 -22.59 25.11 -8.86
N ASN A 394 -22.72 23.99 -8.17
CA ASN A 394 -22.21 23.81 -6.82
C ASN A 394 -20.69 24.03 -6.75
N MET A 395 -19.94 23.54 -7.74
CA MET A 395 -18.50 23.74 -7.85
C MET A 395 -18.14 25.21 -8.15
N LYS A 396 -18.93 25.91 -8.97
CA LYS A 396 -18.73 27.37 -9.20
C LYS A 396 -18.91 28.15 -7.91
N ILE A 397 -19.93 27.83 -7.11
CA ILE A 397 -20.15 28.44 -5.79
C ILE A 397 -18.96 28.17 -4.87
N PHE A 398 -18.53 26.92 -4.78
CA PHE A 398 -17.35 26.52 -3.98
C PHE A 398 -16.11 27.34 -4.37
N ARG A 399 -15.78 27.40 -5.67
CA ARG A 399 -14.64 28.18 -6.18
C ARG A 399 -14.73 29.68 -5.86
N LYS A 400 -15.92 30.25 -5.91
CA LYS A 400 -16.15 31.66 -5.52
C LYS A 400 -15.90 31.85 -4.03
N MET A 401 -16.41 30.96 -3.20
CA MET A 401 -16.25 31.03 -1.74
C MET A 401 -14.80 30.87 -1.30
N LEU A 402 -13.98 30.01 -1.98
CA LEU A 402 -12.54 29.91 -1.70
C LEU A 402 -11.80 31.25 -1.82
N LYS A 403 -12.17 32.07 -2.80
CA LYS A 403 -11.59 33.41 -2.97
C LYS A 403 -12.01 34.36 -1.89
N ILE A 404 -13.30 34.35 -1.49
CA ILE A 404 -13.86 35.21 -0.47
C ILE A 404 -13.27 34.95 0.92
N HIS A 405 -12.98 33.67 1.22
CA HIS A 405 -12.51 33.23 2.53
C HIS A 405 -10.99 33.03 2.61
N GLU A 406 -10.24 33.45 1.59
CA GLU A 406 -8.77 33.35 1.55
C GLU A 406 -8.22 31.90 1.61
N TYR A 407 -9.05 30.89 1.26
CA TYR A 407 -8.67 29.47 1.20
C TYR A 407 -7.95 29.11 -0.10
N PHE A 408 -7.80 30.04 -1.03
CA PHE A 408 -7.26 29.74 -2.35
C PHE A 408 -5.79 29.31 -2.31
N ASP A 409 -5.01 29.81 -1.37
CA ASP A 409 -3.60 29.46 -1.16
C ASP A 409 -3.41 28.03 -0.62
N LEU A 410 -4.49 27.41 -0.14
CA LEU A 410 -4.51 26.01 0.32
C LEU A 410 -4.76 25.01 -0.81
N VAL A 411 -5.06 25.50 -2.02
CA VAL A 411 -5.35 24.66 -3.18
C VAL A 411 -4.07 24.00 -3.67
N SER A 412 -4.10 22.68 -3.80
CA SER A 412 -2.96 21.87 -4.22
C SER A 412 -2.63 22.09 -5.69
N ASP A 413 -1.35 21.90 -6.06
CA ASP A 413 -0.93 21.84 -7.46
C ASP A 413 -1.69 20.73 -8.21
N PRO A 414 -2.23 20.97 -9.43
CA PRO A 414 -2.96 19.96 -10.20
C PRO A 414 -2.16 18.69 -10.48
N LEU A 415 -0.84 18.75 -10.60
CA LEU A 415 0.01 17.58 -10.82
C LEU A 415 0.00 16.60 -9.63
N LYS A 416 -0.48 17.01 -8.45
CA LYS A 416 -0.59 16.14 -7.29
C LYS A 416 -1.76 15.16 -7.38
N PHE A 417 -2.91 15.58 -7.94
CA PHE A 417 -4.15 14.78 -7.94
C PHE A 417 -4.80 14.64 -9.33
N CYS A 418 -4.62 15.63 -10.20
CA CYS A 418 -5.20 15.64 -11.54
C CYS A 418 -4.14 15.90 -12.63
N PRO A 419 -3.03 15.13 -12.66
CA PRO A 419 -2.02 15.28 -13.72
C PRO A 419 -2.58 14.89 -15.10
N LEU A 420 -3.61 14.04 -15.14
CA LEU A 420 -4.37 13.68 -16.34
C LEU A 420 -5.52 14.68 -16.51
N PRO A 421 -5.51 15.55 -17.54
CA PRO A 421 -6.64 16.42 -17.81
C PRO A 421 -7.86 15.64 -18.31
N TRP A 422 -9.07 16.09 -17.99
CA TRP A 422 -10.32 15.41 -18.40
C TRP A 422 -10.47 15.23 -19.90
N TRP A 423 -9.90 16.13 -20.73
CA TRP A 423 -9.94 16.03 -22.20
C TRP A 423 -8.97 14.99 -22.77
N SER A 424 -8.09 14.42 -21.98
CA SER A 424 -7.16 13.34 -22.32
C SER A 424 -7.53 12.00 -21.66
N CYS A 425 -8.70 11.89 -21.05
CA CYS A 425 -9.10 10.67 -20.37
C CYS A 425 -9.18 9.46 -21.30
N ASN A 426 -9.59 9.66 -22.57
CA ASN A 426 -9.69 8.59 -23.56
C ASN A 426 -8.30 7.99 -23.91
N GLU A 427 -7.32 8.83 -24.10
CA GLU A 427 -5.94 8.41 -24.37
C GLU A 427 -5.34 7.61 -23.21
N SER A 428 -5.79 7.85 -21.97
CA SER A 428 -5.33 7.10 -20.80
C SER A 428 -5.68 5.60 -20.80
N TYR A 429 -6.56 5.15 -21.69
CA TYR A 429 -6.97 3.76 -21.87
C TYR A 429 -6.42 3.13 -23.16
N TYR A 430 -6.34 3.90 -24.24
CA TYR A 430 -6.08 3.39 -25.58
C TYR A 430 -4.72 3.82 -26.15
N ASP A 431 -3.98 4.66 -25.44
CA ASP A 431 -2.68 5.15 -25.91
C ASP A 431 -1.66 5.20 -24.73
N ASN A 432 -0.39 5.38 -25.08
CA ASN A 432 0.70 5.63 -24.14
C ASN A 432 1.31 7.02 -24.30
N LYS A 433 0.77 7.85 -25.21
CA LYS A 433 1.23 9.20 -25.51
C LYS A 433 0.06 10.17 -25.52
N TYR A 434 0.30 11.34 -24.96
CA TYR A 434 -0.65 12.43 -24.94
C TYR A 434 -0.21 13.54 -25.89
N LYS A 435 -1.19 14.11 -26.59
CA LYS A 435 -0.97 15.28 -27.45
C LYS A 435 -1.12 16.54 -26.60
N ILE A 436 -0.30 17.56 -26.91
CA ILE A 436 -0.50 18.90 -26.36
C ILE A 436 -1.86 19.39 -26.83
N LYS A 437 -2.75 19.71 -25.89
CA LYS A 437 -4.09 20.19 -26.19
C LYS A 437 -4.38 21.44 -25.35
N TYR A 438 -4.98 22.42 -25.99
CA TYR A 438 -5.29 23.70 -25.34
C TYR A 438 -4.08 24.43 -24.72
N GLY A 439 -2.87 24.15 -25.20
CA GLY A 439 -1.62 24.71 -24.66
C GLY A 439 -1.16 24.07 -23.36
N VAL A 440 -1.79 22.95 -22.94
CA VAL A 440 -1.40 22.19 -21.75
C VAL A 440 -0.75 20.87 -22.20
N GLU A 441 0.45 20.62 -21.69
CA GLU A 441 1.15 19.36 -21.85
C GLU A 441 0.73 18.39 -20.76
N THR A 442 0.33 17.16 -21.15
CA THR A 442 0.05 16.09 -20.21
C THR A 442 1.31 15.28 -19.96
N PRO A 443 1.74 15.09 -18.70
CA PRO A 443 2.91 14.27 -18.40
C PRO A 443 2.80 12.84 -18.94
N SER A 444 3.93 12.18 -19.17
CA SER A 444 3.92 10.76 -19.54
C SER A 444 3.35 9.88 -18.42
N ASN A 445 2.86 8.69 -18.79
CA ASN A 445 2.30 7.73 -17.81
C ASN A 445 3.26 7.46 -16.64
N ASN A 446 4.53 7.22 -16.92
CA ASN A 446 5.53 6.95 -15.88
C ASN A 446 5.75 8.16 -14.97
N LEU A 447 5.84 9.36 -15.55
CA LEU A 447 6.03 10.60 -14.79
C LEU A 447 4.83 10.91 -13.88
N MET A 448 3.59 10.63 -14.37
CA MET A 448 2.39 10.76 -13.54
C MET A 448 2.42 9.78 -12.36
N ILE A 449 2.73 8.50 -12.62
CA ILE A 449 2.78 7.47 -11.58
C ILE A 449 3.87 7.78 -10.54
N GLU A 450 5.02 8.26 -10.98
CA GLU A 450 6.14 8.57 -10.09
C GLU A 450 5.87 9.77 -9.18
N ASN A 451 5.30 10.84 -9.71
CA ASN A 451 5.24 12.14 -9.02
C ASN A 451 3.90 12.45 -8.36
N ALA A 452 2.78 11.96 -8.90
CA ALA A 452 1.47 12.24 -8.33
C ALA A 452 1.25 11.55 -6.97
N ILE A 453 0.37 12.12 -6.17
CA ILE A 453 -0.21 11.49 -4.98
C ILE A 453 -1.40 10.64 -5.39
N GLY A 454 -2.18 11.12 -6.34
CA GLY A 454 -3.30 10.41 -6.93
C GLY A 454 -3.54 10.82 -8.38
N ILE A 455 -4.33 10.04 -9.10
CA ILE A 455 -4.70 10.27 -10.49
C ILE A 455 -6.20 10.18 -10.63
N HIS A 456 -6.83 11.27 -11.07
CA HIS A 456 -8.25 11.34 -11.36
C HIS A 456 -8.54 10.78 -12.76
N LEU A 457 -9.35 9.71 -12.83
CA LEU A 457 -9.64 8.98 -14.08
C LEU A 457 -10.92 9.45 -14.79
N TRP A 458 -11.60 10.47 -14.26
CA TRP A 458 -12.73 11.16 -14.90
C TRP A 458 -13.88 10.22 -15.31
N ASN A 459 -14.41 9.45 -14.36
CA ASN A 459 -15.44 8.42 -14.57
C ASN A 459 -16.63 8.90 -15.40
N ASN A 460 -17.14 10.11 -15.16
CA ASN A 460 -18.25 10.67 -15.93
C ASN A 460 -17.91 10.83 -17.41
N PHE A 461 -16.71 11.25 -17.77
CA PHE A 461 -16.28 11.33 -19.17
C PHE A 461 -16.02 9.95 -19.75
N THR A 462 -15.43 9.05 -18.97
CA THR A 462 -15.06 7.71 -19.40
C THR A 462 -16.28 6.84 -19.69
N TYR A 463 -17.20 6.68 -18.74
CA TYR A 463 -18.37 5.81 -18.89
C TYR A 463 -19.53 6.47 -19.64
N ASN A 464 -19.85 7.71 -19.29
CA ASN A 464 -21.07 8.34 -19.81
C ASN A 464 -20.87 8.99 -21.17
N LYS A 465 -19.64 9.47 -21.49
CA LYS A 465 -19.37 10.18 -22.75
C LYS A 465 -18.59 9.37 -23.78
N HIS A 466 -17.71 8.48 -23.37
CA HIS A 466 -16.81 7.74 -24.25
C HIS A 466 -17.05 6.23 -24.32
N SER A 467 -17.81 5.66 -23.37
CA SER A 467 -18.17 4.22 -23.33
C SER A 467 -16.93 3.33 -23.48
N ILE A 468 -15.96 3.48 -22.58
CA ILE A 468 -14.68 2.76 -22.65
C ILE A 468 -14.88 1.25 -22.72
N ASP A 469 -14.30 0.62 -23.73
CA ASP A 469 -14.25 -0.83 -23.89
C ASP A 469 -13.01 -1.40 -23.19
N PHE A 470 -13.23 -1.93 -21.98
CA PHE A 470 -12.14 -2.51 -21.17
C PHE A 470 -11.48 -3.75 -21.79
N ASN A 471 -12.05 -4.34 -22.84
CA ASN A 471 -11.42 -5.45 -23.56
C ASN A 471 -10.37 -4.96 -24.58
N LYS A 472 -10.34 -3.66 -24.88
CA LYS A 472 -9.43 -3.04 -25.84
C LYS A 472 -8.39 -2.12 -25.19
N ILE A 473 -8.15 -2.27 -23.91
CA ILE A 473 -7.15 -1.48 -23.17
C ILE A 473 -5.76 -1.71 -23.75
N HIS A 474 -5.06 -0.61 -24.06
CA HIS A 474 -3.68 -0.70 -24.53
C HIS A 474 -2.75 -1.17 -23.40
N PRO A 475 -1.83 -2.13 -23.64
CA PRO A 475 -0.95 -2.68 -22.60
C PRO A 475 -0.09 -1.63 -21.88
N GLU A 476 0.34 -0.59 -22.58
CA GLU A 476 1.15 0.50 -22.03
C GLU A 476 0.33 1.73 -21.60
N SER A 477 -1.00 1.64 -21.60
CA SER A 477 -1.87 2.73 -21.17
C SER A 477 -1.71 3.06 -19.69
N LEU A 478 -2.08 4.28 -19.30
CA LEU A 478 -2.07 4.68 -17.90
C LEU A 478 -2.97 3.77 -17.05
N TYR A 479 -4.19 3.47 -17.52
CA TYR A 479 -5.10 2.60 -16.81
C TYR A 479 -4.49 1.22 -16.55
N LYS A 480 -3.89 0.58 -17.58
CA LYS A 480 -3.27 -0.74 -17.43
C LYS A 480 -2.13 -0.72 -16.42
N LYS A 481 -1.26 0.29 -16.48
CA LYS A 481 -0.16 0.46 -15.51
C LYS A 481 -0.66 0.64 -14.08
N LEU A 482 -1.73 1.42 -13.89
CA LEU A 482 -2.37 1.59 -12.58
C LEU A 482 -3.00 0.27 -12.10
N TYR A 483 -3.67 -0.45 -12.99
CA TYR A 483 -4.25 -1.75 -12.68
C TYR A 483 -3.18 -2.74 -12.22
N ASP A 484 -2.07 -2.85 -12.97
CA ASP A 484 -0.96 -3.74 -12.61
C ASP A 484 -0.27 -3.33 -11.30
N LEU A 485 -0.16 -2.03 -11.03
CA LEU A 485 0.37 -1.53 -9.77
C LEU A 485 -0.52 -1.91 -8.57
N ILE A 486 -1.84 -1.92 -8.75
CA ILE A 486 -2.79 -2.19 -7.67
C ILE A 486 -3.06 -3.68 -7.48
N TYR A 487 -3.17 -4.47 -8.57
CA TYR A 487 -3.53 -5.89 -8.49
C TYR A 487 -2.35 -6.86 -8.70
N GLY A 488 -1.25 -6.40 -9.34
CA GLY A 488 -0.02 -7.19 -9.55
C GLY A 488 0.82 -7.27 -8.30
#